data_aaf021ceb4c3a9935f5404d772a0c225
#
_entry.id   aaf021ceb4c3a9935f5404d772a0c225
#
_cell.length_a   1.000
_cell.length_b   1.000
_cell.length_c   1.000
_cell.angle_alpha   90.00
_cell.angle_beta   90.00
_cell.angle_gamma   90.00
#
_symmetry.space_group_name_H-M   'P 1'
#
loop_
_entity.id
_entity.type
_entity.pdbx_description
1 polymer ?
#
loop_
_entity_poly.entity_id
_entity_poly.type
_entity_poly.pdbx_seq_one_letter_code
_entity_poly.pdbx_strand_id
1 'polypeptide(L)' 'MVPFVEVSVSESVRILRELQELTQSQLAELTGISQATISAIENSRVNLGVERAKVLARALKCHPAVLVFPGWEVPLEFAA' A
#
# COMPACT_ATOMS: atom_id res chain seq x y z
N MET A 1 -21.40 16.78 5.05
CA MET A 1 -20.83 15.78 4.15
C MET A 1 -19.36 15.57 4.50
N VAL A 2 -18.99 14.35 4.66
CA VAL A 2 -17.58 14.06 4.91
C VAL A 2 -16.86 14.14 3.59
N PRO A 3 -15.88 15.01 3.48
CA PRO A 3 -15.10 15.03 2.26
C PRO A 3 -14.31 13.73 2.14
N PHE A 4 -14.21 13.24 0.94
CA PHE A 4 -13.29 12.18 0.66
C PHE A 4 -11.90 12.71 0.91
N VAL A 5 -11.20 12.09 1.80
CA VAL A 5 -9.77 12.32 1.88
C VAL A 5 -9.16 11.41 0.84
N GLU A 6 -8.76 11.98 -0.27
CA GLU A 6 -8.05 11.21 -1.26
C GLU A 6 -6.65 10.94 -0.73
N VAL A 7 -6.41 9.68 -0.42
CA VAL A 7 -5.09 9.25 0.01
C VAL A 7 -4.37 8.75 -1.23
N SER A 8 -3.20 9.29 -1.49
CA SER A 8 -2.40 8.84 -2.63
C SER A 8 -1.93 7.40 -2.40
N VAL A 9 -1.49 6.74 -3.47
CA VAL A 9 -0.91 5.40 -3.38
C VAL A 9 0.26 5.40 -2.41
N SER A 10 1.11 6.43 -2.49
CA SER A 10 2.27 6.57 -1.62
C SER A 10 1.88 6.63 -0.16
N GLU A 11 0.88 7.43 0.15
CA GLU A 11 0.38 7.56 1.52
C GLU A 11 -0.26 6.27 2.00
N SER A 12 -1.00 5.59 1.12
CA SER A 12 -1.63 4.32 1.46
C SER A 12 -0.60 3.28 1.88
N VAL A 13 0.49 3.17 1.14
CA VAL A 13 1.55 2.22 1.47
C VAL A 13 2.13 2.54 2.85
N ARG A 14 2.46 3.80 3.08
CA ARG A 14 3.04 4.21 4.36
C ARG A 14 2.08 3.99 5.52
N ILE A 15 0.82 4.42 5.36
CA ILE A 15 -0.17 4.30 6.43
C ILE A 15 -0.40 2.83 6.79
N LEU A 16 -0.58 1.98 5.79
CA LEU A 16 -0.81 0.56 6.02
C LEU A 16 0.40 -0.11 6.65
N ARG A 17 1.61 0.30 6.23
CA ARG A 17 2.83 -0.20 6.85
C ARG A 17 2.89 0.18 8.33
N GLU A 18 2.61 1.43 8.64
CA GLU A 18 2.63 1.91 10.02
C GLU A 18 1.56 1.25 10.87
N LEU A 19 0.39 1.00 10.29
CA LEU A 19 -0.67 0.28 10.99
C LEU A 19 -0.29 -1.16 11.34
N GLN A 20 0.57 -1.77 10.54
CA GLN A 20 1.11 -3.10 10.83
C GLN A 20 2.36 -3.04 11.70
N GLU A 21 2.73 -1.84 12.15
CA GLU A 21 3.91 -1.62 12.99
C GLU A 21 5.20 -2.13 12.35
N LEU A 22 5.31 -1.95 11.03
CA LEU A 22 6.48 -2.38 10.27
C LEU A 22 7.34 -1.17 9.92
N THR A 23 8.65 -1.36 10.01
CA THR A 23 9.59 -0.39 9.42
C THR A 23 9.71 -0.65 7.93
N GLN A 24 10.27 0.31 7.19
CA GLN A 24 10.55 0.09 5.76
C GLN A 24 11.46 -1.11 5.56
N SER A 25 12.45 -1.29 6.42
CA SER A 25 13.35 -2.44 6.34
C SER A 25 12.62 -3.75 6.55
N GLN A 26 11.71 -3.79 7.52
CA GLN A 26 10.93 -5.00 7.78
C GLN A 26 10.01 -5.32 6.61
N LEU A 27 9.37 -4.29 6.03
CA LEU A 27 8.53 -4.50 4.85
C LEU A 27 9.36 -4.99 3.67
N ALA A 28 10.57 -4.47 3.51
CA ALA A 28 11.50 -4.93 2.47
C ALA A 28 11.80 -6.43 2.64
N GLU A 29 12.07 -6.86 3.86
CA GLU A 29 12.34 -8.27 4.12
C GLU A 29 11.14 -9.16 3.79
N LEU A 30 9.93 -8.72 4.16
CA LEU A 30 8.72 -9.49 3.91
C LEU A 30 8.37 -9.59 2.44
N THR A 31 8.69 -8.58 1.65
CA THR A 31 8.25 -8.49 0.26
C THR A 31 9.33 -8.85 -0.76
N GLY A 32 10.58 -8.82 -0.35
CA GLY A 32 11.68 -8.95 -1.30
C GLY A 32 11.94 -7.67 -2.10
N ILE A 33 11.20 -6.61 -1.83
CA ILE A 33 11.40 -5.30 -2.47
C ILE A 33 12.44 -4.56 -1.63
N SER A 34 13.40 -3.91 -2.28
CA SER A 34 14.44 -3.21 -1.52
C SER A 34 13.86 -2.04 -0.72
N GLN A 35 14.48 -1.74 0.40
CA GLN A 35 14.07 -0.60 1.22
C GLN A 35 14.11 0.70 0.43
N ALA A 36 15.12 0.86 -0.42
CA ALA A 36 15.23 2.05 -1.26
C ALA A 36 14.03 2.19 -2.19
N THR A 37 13.55 1.09 -2.75
CA THR A 37 12.37 1.09 -3.61
C THR A 37 11.12 1.41 -2.81
N ILE A 38 10.97 0.83 -1.62
CA ILE A 38 9.83 1.12 -0.75
C ILE A 38 9.84 2.61 -0.39
N SER A 39 10.98 3.14 -0.03
CA SER A 39 11.11 4.57 0.27
C SER A 39 10.72 5.42 -0.93
N ALA A 40 11.17 5.04 -2.13
CA ALA A 40 10.82 5.76 -3.35
C ALA A 40 9.33 5.71 -3.63
N ILE A 41 8.68 4.58 -3.38
CA ILE A 41 7.23 4.45 -3.51
C ILE A 41 6.51 5.36 -2.53
N GLU A 42 6.93 5.34 -1.26
CA GLU A 42 6.29 6.15 -0.21
C GLU A 42 6.50 7.65 -0.42
N ASN A 43 7.52 8.02 -1.16
CA ASN A 43 7.81 9.42 -1.48
C ASN A 43 7.38 9.81 -2.89
N SER A 44 6.58 9.01 -3.53
CA SER A 44 6.02 9.26 -4.88
C SER A 44 7.09 9.45 -5.95
N ARG A 45 8.26 8.85 -5.79
CA ARG A 45 9.33 8.96 -6.77
C ARG A 45 9.23 7.94 -7.89
N VAL A 46 8.53 6.83 -7.64
CA VAL A 46 8.31 5.80 -8.64
C VAL A 46 6.86 5.36 -8.57
N ASN A 47 6.35 4.85 -9.68
CA ASN A 47 5.02 4.28 -9.72
C ASN A 47 5.03 2.90 -9.07
N LEU A 48 3.95 2.60 -8.36
CA LEU A 48 3.86 1.32 -7.66
C LEU A 48 3.82 0.13 -8.61
N GLY A 49 2.97 0.19 -9.62
CA GLY A 49 2.78 -0.95 -10.52
C GLY A 49 1.92 -2.04 -9.90
N VAL A 50 1.28 -2.83 -10.76
CA VAL A 50 0.33 -3.85 -10.31
C VAL A 50 1.04 -5.00 -9.59
N GLU A 51 2.18 -5.44 -10.10
CA GLU A 51 2.88 -6.57 -9.50
C GLU A 51 3.40 -6.26 -8.10
N ARG A 52 3.98 -5.07 -7.94
CA ARG A 52 4.42 -4.63 -6.61
C ARG A 52 3.23 -4.43 -5.68
N ALA A 53 2.11 -3.94 -6.21
CA ALA A 53 0.90 -3.75 -5.41
C ALA A 53 0.40 -5.07 -4.85
N LYS A 54 0.45 -6.14 -5.62
CA LYS A 54 0.03 -7.45 -5.15
C LYS A 54 0.92 -7.96 -4.02
N VAL A 55 2.22 -7.79 -4.16
CA VAL A 55 3.18 -8.22 -3.15
C VAL A 55 3.01 -7.39 -1.87
N LEU A 56 2.92 -6.07 -2.02
CA LEU A 56 2.74 -5.19 -0.87
C LEU A 56 1.41 -5.41 -0.17
N ALA A 57 0.34 -5.61 -0.94
CA ALA A 57 -0.98 -5.86 -0.37
C ALA A 57 -0.99 -7.12 0.49
N ARG A 58 -0.31 -8.17 0.05
CA ARG A 58 -0.21 -9.40 0.83
C ARG A 58 0.51 -9.16 2.15
N ALA A 59 1.63 -8.44 2.10
CA ALA A 59 2.39 -8.13 3.30
C ALA A 59 1.64 -7.18 4.24
N LEU A 60 0.89 -6.23 3.67
CA LEU A 60 0.13 -5.23 4.40
C LEU A 60 -1.28 -5.71 4.77
N LYS A 61 -1.64 -6.93 4.38
CA LYS A 61 -2.93 -7.57 4.69
C LYS A 61 -4.11 -6.75 4.19
N CYS A 62 -4.02 -6.26 2.96
CA CYS A 62 -5.10 -5.51 2.34
C CYS A 62 -5.33 -6.00 0.92
N HIS A 63 -6.44 -5.57 0.33
CA HIS A 63 -6.74 -5.90 -1.06
C HIS A 63 -5.85 -5.05 -1.97
N PRO A 64 -5.28 -5.63 -3.03
CA PRO A 64 -4.39 -4.87 -3.94
C PRO A 64 -5.03 -3.62 -4.53
N ALA A 65 -6.35 -3.63 -4.76
CA ALA A 65 -7.04 -2.48 -5.31
C ALA A 65 -6.94 -1.25 -4.41
N VAL A 66 -6.78 -1.44 -3.11
CA VAL A 66 -6.60 -0.34 -2.17
C VAL A 66 -5.34 0.45 -2.50
N LEU A 67 -4.32 -0.22 -3.00
CA LEU A 67 -3.05 0.41 -3.34
C LEU A 67 -3.03 0.98 -4.74
N VAL A 68 -3.74 0.33 -5.68
CA VAL A 68 -3.72 0.76 -7.10
C VAL A 68 -4.76 1.83 -7.37
N PHE A 69 -5.89 1.75 -6.70
CA PHE A 69 -7.01 2.67 -6.91
C PHE A 69 -7.32 3.38 -5.60
N PRO A 70 -6.62 4.48 -5.30
CA PRO A 70 -6.88 5.23 -4.07
C PRO A 70 -8.34 5.67 -4.01
N GLY A 71 -8.96 5.50 -2.84
CA GLY A 71 -10.35 5.82 -2.65
C GLY A 71 -11.32 4.73 -3.08
N TRP A 72 -10.84 3.62 -3.63
CA TRP A 72 -11.69 2.51 -4.01
C TRP A 72 -12.11 1.70 -2.79
N GLU A 73 -13.40 1.40 -2.70
CA GLU A 73 -13.92 0.59 -1.61
C GLU A 73 -14.08 -0.85 -2.05
N VAL A 74 -13.59 -1.76 -1.24
CA VAL A 74 -13.80 -3.18 -1.50
C VAL A 74 -15.27 -3.51 -1.19
N PRO A 75 -16.04 -4.03 -2.17
CA PRO A 75 -17.42 -4.43 -1.90
C PRO A 75 -17.49 -5.46 -0.79
N LEU A 76 -18.57 -5.43 -0.02
CA LEU A 76 -18.74 -6.34 1.12
C LEU A 76 -18.71 -7.81 0.70
N GLU A 77 -19.20 -8.11 -0.49
CA GLU A 77 -19.19 -9.49 -0.97
C GLU A 77 -17.77 -10.03 -1.20
N PHE A 78 -16.79 -9.16 -1.33
CA PHE A 78 -15.40 -9.57 -1.45
C PHE A 78 -14.67 -9.54 -0.12
N ALA A 79 -15.25 -8.87 0.86
CA ALA A 79 -14.65 -8.74 2.17
C ALA A 79 -14.99 -9.91 3.09
N ALA A 80 -15.95 -10.68 2.72
CA ALA A 80 -16.43 -11.79 3.53
C ALA A 80 -15.44 -12.96 3.58
#